data_d15f404b45ad3190b3247840c6c93bf6
#
_entry.id   d15f404b45ad3190b3247840c6c93bf6
#
_cell.length_a   1.000
_cell.length_b   1.000
_cell.length_c   1.000
_cell.angle_alpha   90.00
_cell.angle_beta   90.00
_cell.angle_gamma   90.00
#
_symmetry.space_group_name_H-M   'P 1'
#
loop_
_entity.id
_entity.type
_entity.pdbx_description
1 polymer ?
#
loop_
_entity_poly.entity_id
_entity_poly.type
_entity_poly.pdbx_seq_one_letter_code
_entity_poly.pdbx_strand_id
1 'polypeptide(L)'
;MKKIILSVVALLIFGFTQAQREGGFRVGLDMGIIPASGGLGISFDIEPKYNIKENMSVGLRIGGAAIVRDLEEIGNTTLVTATGIGSYFGTFDYYFPSGKSFVPFVGGGIGYATALSVRADEDVEVDNLDSDSGFGGVIRGGFEWGKFRMNLEYNFVPKTPLYLNGPLTTEDISNSYFAVNLGFYIGGGKWKKN
;
A
#
# COMPACT_ATOMS: atom_id res chain seq x y z
N MET A 1 6.49 28.48 3.68
CA MET A 1 6.72 27.08 3.34
C MET A 1 7.98 26.51 3.99
N LYS A 2 9.20 27.08 3.86
CA LYS A 2 10.44 26.57 4.50
C LYS A 2 10.33 26.38 6.03
N LYS A 3 9.68 27.31 6.74
CA LYS A 3 9.49 27.24 8.21
C LYS A 3 8.58 26.08 8.64
N ILE A 4 7.55 25.77 7.85
CA ILE A 4 6.64 24.64 8.11
C ILE A 4 7.38 23.32 7.92
N ILE A 5 8.17 23.20 6.87
CA ILE A 5 9.02 22.02 6.60
C ILE A 5 10.03 21.81 7.73
N LEU A 6 10.69 22.89 8.20
CA LEU A 6 11.61 22.82 9.32
C LEU A 6 10.91 22.41 10.63
N SER A 7 9.70 22.90 10.90
CA SER A 7 8.93 22.51 12.07
C SER A 7 8.50 21.05 12.03
N VAL A 8 8.10 20.53 10.85
CA VAL A 8 7.75 19.13 10.66
C VAL A 8 9.00 18.25 10.82
N VAL A 9 10.15 18.66 10.26
CA VAL A 9 11.43 17.95 10.44
C VAL A 9 11.87 17.97 11.90
N ALA A 10 11.74 19.10 12.61
CA ALA A 10 12.06 19.20 14.04
C ALA A 10 11.15 18.27 14.88
N LEU A 11 9.83 18.24 14.61
CA LEU A 11 8.88 17.33 15.27
C LEU A 11 9.23 15.85 15.01
N LEU A 12 9.67 15.51 13.82
CA LEU A 12 10.15 14.17 13.49
C LEU A 12 11.43 13.81 14.27
N ILE A 13 12.35 14.76 14.45
CA ILE A 13 13.60 14.54 15.20
C ILE A 13 13.35 14.36 16.71
N PHE A 14 12.41 15.09 17.30
CA PHE A 14 12.07 14.95 18.74
C PHE A 14 11.42 13.59 19.07
N GLY A 15 10.83 12.88 18.10
CA GLY A 15 10.30 11.52 18.27
C GLY A 15 11.37 10.44 18.51
N PHE A 16 12.67 10.75 18.37
CA PHE A 16 13.75 9.75 18.48
C PHE A 16 14.18 9.39 19.91
N THR A 17 13.72 10.10 20.94
CA THR A 17 14.24 9.96 22.31
C THR A 17 13.50 8.95 23.19
N GLN A 18 12.43 8.31 22.70
CA GLN A 18 11.69 7.33 23.49
C GLN A 18 12.38 5.96 23.44
N ALA A 19 12.95 5.54 24.55
CA ALA A 19 13.59 4.23 24.69
C ALA A 19 12.59 3.06 24.74
N GLN A 20 11.34 3.31 25.07
CA GLN A 20 10.25 2.34 25.14
C GLN A 20 9.47 2.33 23.82
N ARG A 21 9.10 1.11 23.34
CA ARG A 21 8.28 0.96 22.15
C ARG A 21 6.81 1.27 22.39
N GLU A 22 6.26 0.87 23.55
CA GLU A 22 4.90 1.18 23.98
C GLU A 22 4.70 2.70 24.14
N GLY A 23 3.60 3.22 23.62
CA GLY A 23 3.35 4.67 23.58
C GLY A 23 4.17 5.42 22.55
N GLY A 24 5.02 4.72 21.77
CA GLY A 24 5.87 5.34 20.77
C GLY A 24 5.12 5.59 19.46
N PHE A 25 5.30 6.80 18.90
CA PHE A 25 4.84 7.15 17.56
C PHE A 25 5.94 6.89 16.54
N ARG A 26 5.56 6.35 15.37
CA ARG A 26 6.47 6.09 14.25
C ARG A 26 5.80 6.33 12.92
N VAL A 27 6.58 6.61 11.90
CA VAL A 27 6.11 6.73 10.52
C VAL A 27 6.85 5.70 9.67
N GLY A 28 6.10 4.82 9.04
CA GLY A 28 6.59 3.89 8.03
C GLY A 28 6.58 4.53 6.66
N LEU A 29 7.58 4.19 5.86
CA LEU A 29 7.66 4.47 4.43
C LEU A 29 7.95 3.14 3.75
N ASP A 30 7.05 2.68 2.92
CA ASP A 30 7.16 1.40 2.22
C ASP A 30 7.09 1.65 0.70
N MET A 31 7.91 0.90 -0.05
CA MET A 31 7.84 0.81 -1.52
C MET A 31 7.72 -0.65 -1.91
N GLY A 32 6.90 -0.96 -2.89
CA GLY A 32 6.63 -2.32 -3.30
C GLY A 32 6.65 -2.56 -4.80
N ILE A 33 6.82 -3.83 -5.12
CA ILE A 33 6.66 -4.37 -6.46
C ILE A 33 5.38 -5.22 -6.47
N ILE A 34 4.57 -5.02 -7.51
CA ILE A 34 3.30 -5.70 -7.71
C ILE A 34 3.43 -6.60 -8.95
N PRO A 35 3.57 -7.93 -8.78
CA PRO A 35 3.48 -8.85 -9.91
C PRO A 35 2.06 -8.80 -10.50
N ALA A 36 1.95 -8.56 -11.79
CA ALA A 36 0.69 -8.54 -12.52
C ALA A 36 0.76 -9.49 -13.72
N SER A 37 -0.38 -10.02 -14.15
CA SER A 37 -0.44 -10.86 -15.35
C SER A 37 -0.05 -10.03 -16.57
N GLY A 38 0.99 -10.46 -17.29
CA GLY A 38 1.53 -9.75 -18.46
C GLY A 38 2.21 -8.42 -18.16
N GLY A 39 2.43 -8.06 -16.87
CA GLY A 39 2.98 -6.76 -16.54
C GLY A 39 3.55 -6.63 -15.14
N LEU A 40 3.77 -5.42 -14.72
CA LEU A 40 4.37 -5.07 -13.43
C LEU A 40 3.68 -3.82 -12.86
N GLY A 41 3.65 -3.74 -11.53
CA GLY A 41 3.24 -2.53 -10.83
C GLY A 41 4.22 -2.15 -9.73
N ILE A 42 4.06 -0.93 -9.25
CA ILE A 42 4.78 -0.38 -8.09
C ILE A 42 3.79 0.17 -7.09
N SER A 43 4.13 0.10 -5.81
CA SER A 43 3.38 0.75 -4.74
C SER A 43 4.27 1.63 -3.88
N PHE A 44 3.64 2.63 -3.27
CA PHE A 44 4.26 3.49 -2.27
C PHE A 44 3.26 3.78 -1.17
N ASP A 45 3.70 3.65 0.10
CA ASP A 45 2.87 3.86 1.25
C ASP A 45 3.56 4.70 2.31
N ILE A 46 2.78 5.59 2.94
CA ILE A 46 3.16 6.31 4.15
C ILE A 46 2.22 5.87 5.25
N GLU A 47 2.77 5.46 6.38
CA GLU A 47 1.98 4.91 7.47
C GLU A 47 2.41 5.44 8.84
N PRO A 48 1.82 6.56 9.32
CA PRO A 48 1.90 6.94 10.71
C PRO A 48 1.24 5.88 11.60
N LYS A 49 1.97 5.44 12.64
CA LYS A 49 1.56 4.41 13.59
C LYS A 49 1.79 4.82 15.03
N TYR A 50 0.90 4.35 15.88
CA TYR A 50 1.03 4.44 17.33
C TYR A 50 1.12 3.03 17.93
N ASN A 51 2.13 2.80 18.74
CA ASN A 51 2.33 1.52 19.42
C ASN A 51 1.48 1.49 20.70
N ILE A 52 0.33 0.84 20.65
CA ILE A 52 -0.59 0.72 21.80
C ILE A 52 -0.08 -0.24 22.88
N LYS A 53 0.79 -1.18 22.48
CA LYS A 53 1.55 -2.11 23.31
C LYS A 53 2.91 -2.38 22.70
N GLU A 54 3.79 -3.06 23.42
CA GLU A 54 5.09 -3.47 22.88
C GLU A 54 4.96 -4.28 21.58
N ASN A 55 3.91 -5.09 21.48
CA ASN A 55 3.66 -6.02 20.37
C ASN A 55 2.45 -5.67 19.50
N MET A 56 1.84 -4.49 19.68
CA MET A 56 0.66 -4.08 18.93
C MET A 56 0.77 -2.64 18.47
N SER A 57 0.44 -2.38 17.23
CA SER A 57 0.37 -1.02 16.67
C SER A 57 -0.93 -0.80 15.93
N VAL A 58 -1.45 0.42 16.01
CA VAL A 58 -2.51 0.93 15.13
C VAL A 58 -1.95 2.04 14.26
N GLY A 59 -2.47 2.19 13.06
CA GLY A 59 -1.97 3.19 12.12
C GLY A 59 -3.01 3.67 11.14
N LEU A 60 -2.61 4.69 10.39
CA LEU A 60 -3.34 5.17 9.22
C LEU A 60 -2.40 5.04 8.02
N ARG A 61 -2.72 4.14 7.09
CA ARG A 61 -1.97 3.97 5.86
C ARG A 61 -2.58 4.85 4.77
N ILE A 62 -1.71 5.60 4.12
CA ILE A 62 -2.01 6.38 2.91
C ILE A 62 -1.15 5.76 1.82
N GLY A 63 -1.79 5.12 0.85
CA GLY A 63 -1.10 4.34 -0.16
C GLY A 63 -1.47 4.73 -1.58
N GLY A 64 -0.53 4.47 -2.48
CA GLY A 64 -0.74 4.56 -3.91
C GLY A 64 -0.09 3.38 -4.63
N ALA A 65 -0.71 2.94 -5.74
CA ALA A 65 -0.13 1.94 -6.61
C ALA A 65 -0.38 2.31 -8.08
N ALA A 66 0.56 1.92 -8.93
CA ALA A 66 0.41 1.99 -10.38
C ALA A 66 0.71 0.61 -10.96
N ILE A 67 -0.21 0.06 -11.74
CA ILE A 67 -0.14 -1.29 -12.28
C ILE A 67 -0.34 -1.21 -13.79
N VAL A 68 0.58 -1.77 -14.55
CA VAL A 68 0.45 -1.95 -16.00
C VAL A 68 0.20 -3.44 -16.25
N ARG A 69 -0.81 -3.74 -17.06
CA ARG A 69 -1.18 -5.11 -17.45
C ARG A 69 -1.34 -5.16 -18.97
N ASP A 70 -0.79 -6.19 -19.57
CA ASP A 70 -1.11 -6.52 -20.95
C ASP A 70 -2.43 -7.27 -20.95
N LEU A 71 -3.42 -6.79 -21.71
CA LEU A 71 -4.66 -7.50 -21.97
C LEU A 71 -4.47 -8.35 -23.23
N GLU A 72 -5.19 -9.47 -23.28
CA GLU A 72 -5.11 -10.46 -24.35
C GLU A 72 -5.16 -9.85 -25.76
N GLU A 73 -4.40 -10.44 -26.68
CA GLU A 73 -4.49 -10.15 -28.11
C GLU A 73 -5.90 -10.42 -28.64
N ILE A 74 -6.65 -9.38 -28.96
CA ILE A 74 -7.88 -9.48 -29.73
C ILE A 74 -7.52 -9.17 -31.19
N GLY A 75 -7.25 -10.23 -31.97
CA GLY A 75 -6.73 -10.08 -33.33
C GLY A 75 -5.22 -9.76 -33.33
N ASN A 76 -4.81 -8.73 -34.02
CA ASN A 76 -3.40 -8.29 -34.13
C ASN A 76 -3.07 -7.07 -33.22
N THR A 77 -3.94 -6.72 -32.26
CA THR A 77 -3.78 -5.52 -31.43
C THR A 77 -3.61 -5.91 -29.98
N THR A 78 -2.51 -5.48 -29.36
CA THR A 78 -2.25 -5.63 -27.93
C THR A 78 -2.85 -4.45 -27.18
N LEU A 79 -3.83 -4.71 -26.30
CA LEU A 79 -4.41 -3.69 -25.44
C LEU A 79 -3.60 -3.61 -24.14
N VAL A 80 -3.12 -2.42 -23.80
CA VAL A 80 -2.41 -2.15 -22.54
C VAL A 80 -3.35 -1.38 -21.59
N THR A 81 -3.51 -1.89 -20.38
CA THR A 81 -4.26 -1.22 -19.32
C THR A 81 -3.32 -0.71 -18.24
N ALA A 82 -3.37 0.59 -17.97
CA ALA A 82 -2.71 1.21 -16.83
C ALA A 82 -3.75 1.54 -15.75
N THR A 83 -3.55 1.04 -14.53
CA THR A 83 -4.43 1.30 -13.38
C THR A 83 -3.67 2.02 -12.29
N GLY A 84 -4.15 3.21 -11.90
CA GLY A 84 -3.73 3.94 -10.71
C GLY A 84 -4.66 3.64 -9.55
N ILE A 85 -4.12 3.38 -8.36
CA ILE A 85 -4.89 3.08 -7.15
C ILE A 85 -4.44 4.01 -6.04
N GLY A 86 -5.41 4.64 -5.35
CA GLY A 86 -5.20 5.39 -4.11
C GLY A 86 -5.94 4.72 -2.97
N SER A 87 -5.39 4.72 -1.75
CA SER A 87 -6.03 4.09 -0.60
C SER A 87 -5.76 4.81 0.73
N TYR A 88 -6.74 4.72 1.65
CA TYR A 88 -6.68 5.21 3.02
C TYR A 88 -7.22 4.13 3.94
N PHE A 89 -6.34 3.45 4.69
CA PHE A 89 -6.72 2.33 5.56
C PHE A 89 -6.35 2.60 7.01
N GLY A 90 -7.32 2.40 7.91
CA GLY A 90 -7.01 2.18 9.32
C GLY A 90 -6.39 0.79 9.47
N THR A 91 -5.23 0.69 10.10
CA THR A 91 -4.44 -0.55 10.15
C THR A 91 -4.17 -0.99 11.58
N PHE A 92 -3.99 -2.30 11.74
CA PHE A 92 -3.55 -2.94 12.97
C PHE A 92 -2.47 -3.97 12.64
N ASP A 93 -1.36 -3.95 13.40
CA ASP A 93 -0.31 -4.98 13.32
C ASP A 93 -0.06 -5.62 14.68
N TYR A 94 0.09 -6.93 14.66
CA TYR A 94 0.55 -7.73 15.78
C TYR A 94 1.94 -8.28 15.51
N TYR A 95 2.86 -8.04 16.45
CA TYR A 95 4.26 -8.42 16.37
C TYR A 95 4.55 -9.61 17.27
N PHE A 96 5.44 -10.49 16.83
CA PHE A 96 5.93 -11.66 17.57
C PHE A 96 7.37 -11.42 18.06
N PRO A 97 7.56 -10.71 19.19
CA PRO A 97 8.89 -10.39 19.68
C PRO A 97 9.65 -11.66 20.04
N SER A 98 10.85 -11.84 19.48
CA SER A 98 11.70 -13.03 19.73
C SER A 98 12.93 -12.73 20.59
N GLY A 99 12.96 -11.56 21.27
CA GLY A 99 14.13 -11.11 22.02
C GLY A 99 15.32 -10.70 21.14
N LYS A 100 15.15 -10.71 19.81
CA LYS A 100 16.15 -10.39 18.79
C LYS A 100 15.73 -9.15 17.99
N SER A 101 16.64 -8.64 17.17
CA SER A 101 16.34 -7.53 16.27
C SER A 101 15.37 -7.89 15.11
N PHE A 102 15.22 -9.18 14.84
CA PHE A 102 14.29 -9.71 13.83
C PHE A 102 12.95 -10.03 14.50
N VAL A 103 11.89 -9.37 14.06
CA VAL A 103 10.56 -9.46 14.66
C VAL A 103 9.53 -9.69 13.57
N PRO A 104 8.99 -10.90 13.43
CA PRO A 104 7.87 -11.19 12.55
C PRO A 104 6.62 -10.44 12.98
N PHE A 105 5.74 -10.15 12.03
CA PHE A 105 4.44 -9.56 12.29
C PHE A 105 3.39 -10.04 11.30
N VAL A 106 2.14 -9.92 11.71
CA VAL A 106 0.95 -10.03 10.86
C VAL A 106 0.08 -8.82 11.10
N GLY A 107 -0.65 -8.40 10.11
CA GLY A 107 -1.51 -7.24 10.23
C GLY A 107 -2.58 -7.17 9.15
N GLY A 108 -3.41 -6.16 9.29
CA GLY A 108 -4.43 -5.88 8.30
C GLY A 108 -5.02 -4.51 8.51
N GLY A 109 -5.87 -4.12 7.59
CA GLY A 109 -6.55 -2.82 7.65
C GLY A 109 -7.78 -2.80 6.78
N ILE A 110 -8.64 -1.84 7.07
CA ILE A 110 -9.85 -1.56 6.30
C ILE A 110 -9.98 -0.06 6.09
N GLY A 111 -10.63 0.34 5.02
CA GLY A 111 -10.85 1.74 4.72
C GLY A 111 -11.42 1.94 3.33
N TYR A 112 -10.92 2.94 2.64
CA TYR A 112 -11.43 3.38 1.35
C TYR A 112 -10.34 3.32 0.29
N ALA A 113 -10.67 2.82 -0.88
CA ALA A 113 -9.78 2.75 -2.02
C ALA A 113 -10.47 3.29 -3.28
N THR A 114 -9.68 3.91 -4.15
CA THR A 114 -10.10 4.42 -5.45
C THR A 114 -9.20 3.81 -6.52
N ALA A 115 -9.78 3.25 -7.55
CA ALA A 115 -9.07 2.78 -8.74
C ALA A 115 -9.44 3.65 -9.93
N LEU A 116 -8.43 4.00 -10.72
CA LEU A 116 -8.55 4.76 -11.96
C LEU A 116 -7.86 3.97 -13.06
N SER A 117 -8.59 3.54 -14.07
CA SER A 117 -8.06 2.74 -15.17
C SER A 117 -8.13 3.50 -16.48
N VAL A 118 -7.02 3.48 -17.21
CA VAL A 118 -6.89 4.04 -18.56
C VAL A 118 -6.48 2.92 -19.50
N ARG A 119 -7.15 2.84 -20.65
CA ARG A 119 -6.79 1.93 -21.74
C ARG A 119 -6.19 2.71 -22.88
N ALA A 120 -5.12 2.20 -23.41
CA ALA A 120 -4.50 2.69 -24.63
C ALA A 120 -4.53 1.59 -25.68
N ASP A 121 -5.06 1.91 -26.85
CA ASP A 121 -4.93 1.14 -28.09
C ASP A 121 -3.97 1.90 -29.02
N GLU A 122 -3.20 1.21 -29.86
CA GLU A 122 -2.18 1.86 -30.72
C GLU A 122 -2.77 2.89 -31.70
N ASP A 123 -4.10 2.89 -31.94
CA ASP A 123 -4.76 3.72 -32.94
C ASP A 123 -5.89 4.62 -32.40
N VAL A 124 -6.15 4.72 -31.08
CA VAL A 124 -7.33 5.42 -30.55
C VAL A 124 -6.96 6.44 -29.48
N GLU A 125 -7.51 7.65 -29.63
CA GLU A 125 -7.55 8.69 -28.61
C GLU A 125 -8.04 8.11 -27.27
N VAL A 126 -7.40 8.52 -26.17
CA VAL A 126 -7.73 8.17 -24.77
C VAL A 126 -9.18 8.59 -24.47
N ASP A 127 -10.14 7.70 -24.63
CA ASP A 127 -11.56 8.05 -24.61
C ASP A 127 -12.34 7.53 -23.39
N ASN A 128 -11.75 6.66 -22.53
CA ASN A 128 -12.46 6.15 -21.36
C ASN A 128 -11.59 6.16 -20.10
N LEU A 129 -11.87 7.12 -19.22
CA LEU A 129 -11.36 7.19 -17.88
C LEU A 129 -12.39 6.56 -16.93
N ASP A 130 -12.23 5.29 -16.60
CA ASP A 130 -13.09 4.58 -15.66
C ASP A 130 -12.56 4.73 -14.23
N SER A 131 -13.37 5.25 -13.33
CA SER A 131 -13.03 5.36 -11.92
C SER A 131 -14.06 4.65 -11.05
N ASP A 132 -13.59 3.89 -10.08
CA ASP A 132 -14.42 3.33 -9.03
C ASP A 132 -13.81 3.53 -7.66
N SER A 133 -14.66 3.69 -6.67
CA SER A 133 -14.28 3.99 -5.30
C SER A 133 -15.18 3.25 -4.32
N GLY A 134 -14.60 2.67 -3.28
CA GLY A 134 -15.38 1.95 -2.31
C GLY A 134 -14.58 1.44 -1.13
N PHE A 135 -15.22 0.63 -0.31
CA PHE A 135 -14.55 -0.04 0.79
C PHE A 135 -13.52 -1.03 0.26
N GLY A 136 -12.35 -0.96 0.84
CA GLY A 136 -11.23 -1.85 0.57
C GLY A 136 -10.57 -2.31 1.86
N GLY A 137 -9.52 -3.10 1.71
CA GLY A 137 -8.77 -3.59 2.84
C GLY A 137 -7.41 -4.11 2.46
N VAL A 138 -6.60 -4.43 3.46
CA VAL A 138 -5.30 -5.04 3.30
C VAL A 138 -5.10 -6.13 4.35
N ILE A 139 -4.51 -7.25 3.95
CA ILE A 139 -3.90 -8.22 4.85
C ILE A 139 -2.42 -8.28 4.53
N ARG A 140 -1.59 -8.40 5.57
CA ARG A 140 -0.15 -8.39 5.40
C ARG A 140 0.58 -9.23 6.44
N GLY A 141 1.76 -9.71 6.06
CA GLY A 141 2.66 -10.41 6.95
C GLY A 141 4.09 -10.19 6.54
N GLY A 142 5.00 -10.14 7.50
CA GLY A 142 6.39 -9.85 7.23
C GLY A 142 7.25 -9.82 8.48
N PHE A 143 8.34 -9.07 8.41
CA PHE A 143 9.22 -8.89 9.54
C PHE A 143 9.82 -7.48 9.56
N GLU A 144 10.20 -7.05 10.76
CA GLU A 144 11.04 -5.89 11.00
C GLU A 144 12.43 -6.34 11.45
N TRP A 145 13.46 -5.69 10.92
CA TRP A 145 14.84 -5.86 11.34
C TRP A 145 15.45 -4.48 11.66
N GLY A 146 15.50 -4.16 12.93
CA GLY A 146 15.86 -2.81 13.35
C GLY A 146 14.83 -1.77 12.94
N LYS A 147 15.18 -0.92 12.00
CA LYS A 147 14.26 0.06 11.38
C LYS A 147 13.79 -0.36 10.00
N PHE A 148 14.34 -1.42 9.48
CA PHE A 148 13.98 -1.97 8.19
C PHE A 148 12.76 -2.87 8.31
N ARG A 149 11.93 -2.90 7.28
CA ARG A 149 10.73 -3.72 7.18
C ARG A 149 10.66 -4.37 5.81
N MET A 150 10.26 -5.64 5.79
CA MET A 150 9.85 -6.34 4.59
C MET A 150 8.50 -7.00 4.84
N ASN A 151 7.57 -6.86 3.90
CA ASN A 151 6.27 -7.50 4.01
C ASN A 151 5.73 -7.97 2.66
N LEU A 152 4.88 -8.98 2.74
CA LEU A 152 3.98 -9.41 1.69
C LEU A 152 2.59 -8.90 2.05
N GLU A 153 1.87 -8.37 1.09
CA GLU A 153 0.51 -7.90 1.32
C GLU A 153 -0.42 -8.20 0.16
N TYR A 154 -1.68 -8.38 0.50
CA TYR A 154 -2.76 -8.46 -0.46
C TYR A 154 -3.74 -7.33 -0.20
N ASN A 155 -3.95 -6.49 -1.23
CA ASN A 155 -4.84 -5.34 -1.19
C ASN A 155 -6.16 -5.68 -1.88
N PHE A 156 -7.23 -5.59 -1.11
CA PHE A 156 -8.61 -5.71 -1.61
C PHE A 156 -9.06 -4.33 -2.09
N VAL A 157 -9.23 -4.18 -3.38
CA VAL A 157 -9.64 -2.93 -4.03
C VAL A 157 -10.96 -3.18 -4.74
N PRO A 158 -11.92 -2.22 -4.74
CA PRO A 158 -13.16 -2.34 -5.48
C PRO A 158 -12.92 -2.69 -6.94
N LYS A 159 -13.83 -3.45 -7.52
CA LYS A 159 -13.80 -3.82 -8.92
C LYS A 159 -14.28 -2.65 -9.76
N THR A 160 -13.70 -2.44 -10.93
CA THR A 160 -14.16 -1.45 -11.90
C THR A 160 -15.08 -2.14 -12.92
N PRO A 161 -16.35 -1.68 -13.09
CA PRO A 161 -17.24 -2.24 -14.09
C PRO A 161 -16.73 -1.90 -15.50
N LEU A 162 -16.70 -2.89 -16.37
CA LEU A 162 -16.31 -2.77 -17.76
C LEU A 162 -17.56 -2.50 -18.61
N TYR A 163 -17.66 -1.32 -19.19
CA TYR A 163 -18.70 -1.03 -20.20
C TYR A 163 -18.15 -1.37 -21.59
N LEU A 164 -18.50 -2.54 -22.11
CA LEU A 164 -18.26 -2.88 -23.50
C LEU A 164 -19.39 -2.24 -24.35
N ASN A 165 -19.04 -1.61 -25.48
CA ASN A 165 -19.98 -1.05 -26.44
C ASN A 165 -20.87 -2.19 -27.03
N GLY A 166 -21.99 -2.51 -26.34
CA GLY A 166 -22.94 -3.55 -26.74
C GLY A 166 -23.92 -3.84 -25.59
N PRO A 167 -25.07 -4.44 -25.87
CA PRO A 167 -26.05 -4.69 -24.84
C PRO A 167 -25.55 -5.76 -23.85
N LEU A 168 -25.25 -5.31 -22.62
CA LEU A 168 -25.22 -6.10 -21.40
C LEU A 168 -24.16 -7.22 -21.28
N THR A 169 -22.90 -6.91 -21.44
CA THR A 169 -21.88 -7.77 -20.83
C THR A 169 -21.05 -6.90 -19.87
N THR A 170 -21.42 -6.93 -18.61
CA THR A 170 -20.67 -6.28 -17.55
C THR A 170 -19.66 -7.30 -17.03
N GLU A 171 -18.42 -7.23 -17.48
CA GLU A 171 -17.33 -7.93 -16.81
C GLU A 171 -16.66 -7.00 -15.79
N ASP A 172 -16.63 -7.41 -14.54
CA ASP A 172 -15.96 -6.67 -13.48
C ASP A 172 -14.45 -6.96 -13.49
N ILE A 173 -13.65 -5.94 -13.67
CA ILE A 173 -12.20 -6.08 -13.53
C ILE A 173 -11.81 -6.00 -12.05
N SER A 174 -11.14 -7.04 -11.55
CA SER A 174 -10.58 -7.03 -10.21
C SER A 174 -9.35 -6.13 -10.15
N ASN A 175 -9.41 -5.08 -9.30
CA ASN A 175 -8.29 -4.19 -9.03
C ASN A 175 -7.44 -4.65 -7.84
N SER A 176 -7.82 -5.75 -7.18
CA SER A 176 -7.06 -6.32 -6.07
C SER A 176 -5.69 -6.81 -6.53
N TYR A 177 -4.68 -6.63 -5.69
CA TYR A 177 -3.32 -6.97 -6.04
C TYR A 177 -2.51 -7.49 -4.86
N PHE A 178 -1.48 -8.28 -5.18
CA PHE A 178 -0.46 -8.72 -4.26
C PHE A 178 0.78 -7.84 -4.43
N ALA A 179 1.44 -7.48 -3.32
CA ALA A 179 2.67 -6.70 -3.35
C ALA A 179 3.74 -7.28 -2.42
N VAL A 180 4.99 -7.10 -2.82
CA VAL A 180 6.18 -7.33 -2.01
C VAL A 180 6.78 -5.98 -1.68
N ASN A 181 6.75 -5.58 -0.41
CA ASN A 181 7.19 -4.25 0.02
C ASN A 181 8.46 -4.31 0.84
N LEU A 182 9.30 -3.31 0.62
CA LEU A 182 10.45 -2.95 1.43
C LEU A 182 10.22 -1.56 2.01
N GLY A 183 10.56 -1.36 3.28
CA GLY A 183 10.36 -0.09 3.92
C GLY A 183 11.25 0.12 5.13
N PHE A 184 11.09 1.29 5.73
CA PHE A 184 11.78 1.66 6.96
C PHE A 184 10.91 2.54 7.84
N TYR A 185 11.24 2.57 9.13
CA TYR A 185 10.55 3.40 10.11
C TYR A 185 11.41 4.53 10.66
N ILE A 186 10.76 5.68 10.83
CA ILE A 186 11.27 6.83 11.58
C ILE A 186 10.51 6.88 12.92
N GLY A 187 11.20 6.93 14.05
CA GLY A 187 10.59 6.92 15.39
C GLY A 187 10.32 5.52 15.95
N GLY A 188 9.42 5.41 16.92
CA GLY A 188 8.83 4.16 17.45
C GLY A 188 9.66 3.35 18.43
N GLY A 189 10.75 3.90 19.00
CA GLY A 189 11.59 3.20 19.98
C GLY A 189 12.36 2.01 19.40
N LYS A 190 12.99 1.24 20.27
CA LYS A 190 13.73 0.01 19.93
C LYS A 190 13.01 -1.20 20.53
N TRP A 191 13.11 -2.35 19.86
CA TRP A 191 12.73 -3.61 20.47
C TRP A 191 13.61 -3.88 21.69
N LYS A 192 12.99 -4.27 22.82
CA LYS A 192 13.76 -4.71 23.99
C LYS A 192 14.59 -5.94 23.63
N LYS A 193 15.88 -5.92 23.97
CA LYS A 193 16.71 -7.11 24.00
C LYS A 193 16.47 -7.74 25.37
N ASN A 194 15.94 -8.94 25.41
CA ASN A 194 15.95 -9.79 26.61
C ASN A 194 17.37 -10.31 26.81
#